data_fe42a1842627fca98487cc7514e45a6c
#
_entry.id   fe42a1842627fca98487cc7514e45a6c
#
_cell.length_a   1.000
_cell.length_b   1.000
_cell.length_c   1.000
_cell.angle_alpha   90.00
_cell.angle_beta   90.00
_cell.angle_gamma   90.00
#
_symmetry.space_group_name_H-M   'P 1'
#
loop_
_entity.id
_entity.type
_entity.pdbx_description
1 polymer ?
#
loop_
_entity_poly.entity_id
_entity_poly.type
_entity_poly.pdbx_seq_one_letter_code
_entity_poly.pdbx_strand_id
1 'polypeptide(L)'
;NFYEPTIFDKVSPLSAGAFSYYRFKLEGCYSEGNHLINKIKVLPKQDSPRLVSGDLYIVEDLWCVSAAEFSIRMSGLKATVKATCKEVQPSVFLATSTSMSCEIKMMGFSAEASYLAAVHYTNVEIADRQQVMNGASDASPKQNRKQQKLVKQIEELSTKEDLTLSEAYKLSKLMEKNIAESDTARSPHKYERKVRKREVNIKTDSLADKKDSLYWAAVRSVPLRPEEIQSYIHKEKLSLSKDSLQENDSAKTTVGKKIIQTFLMGKTYRTSDKKAWIGWKGLPSYVPEYNFVDGFWLGAKFETGLKLSEASTLQFTPSAYYTTARKAVAGQSELSLSYAPRRRGYLELSGGVLSADYNGESGESRLINTVASSFFGRNDVKLYEKRFLSFQNKIELANSLLLSTSLSWQRRQMLENHIHRSWFKKEAESNIPDSRAFYPMPENELLKASFALEYTPAHYYRMYRGKKVYEESKCPTFTLRYDRAFPLKGALPSPSYHLAEFSVRQSIEFGMFNTLDWAVNAGTFWNKSGMQFPDFKHFATTGLPVTERSFDTGFSLLDNYAYSTNTRWVQANISWYTPCLLLKFLPFLKKKNLDEALHLRTLVEYDRRPYSEI
;
A
#
# COMPACT_ATOMS: atom_id res chain seq x y z
N ASN A 1 10.51 17.57 5.67
CA ASN A 1 10.43 19.01 5.43
C ASN A 1 9.37 19.60 6.37
N PHE A 2 9.72 20.66 7.15
CA PHE A 2 8.79 21.29 8.10
C PHE A 2 7.67 22.08 7.44
N TYR A 3 7.86 22.48 6.20
CA TYR A 3 6.90 23.27 5.42
C TYR A 3 5.86 22.41 4.70
N GLU A 4 5.97 21.06 4.79
CA GLU A 4 4.95 20.16 4.27
C GLU A 4 3.72 20.13 5.18
N PRO A 5 2.53 19.78 4.68
CA PRO A 5 1.31 19.69 5.48
C PRO A 5 1.45 18.75 6.68
N THR A 6 2.22 17.67 6.52
CA THR A 6 2.46 16.68 7.57
C THR A 6 3.95 16.40 7.77
N ILE A 7 4.35 16.13 9.01
CA ILE A 7 5.67 15.67 9.43
C ILE A 7 5.48 14.36 10.18
N PHE A 8 6.04 13.23 9.69
CA PHE A 8 5.88 11.89 10.29
C PHE A 8 4.41 11.56 10.57
N ASP A 9 3.53 11.76 9.60
CA ASP A 9 2.06 11.57 9.71
C ASP A 9 1.40 12.44 10.81
N LYS A 10 2.06 13.51 11.23
CA LYS A 10 1.54 14.51 12.16
C LYS A 10 1.31 15.82 11.43
N VAL A 11 0.34 16.60 11.89
CA VAL A 11 0.11 17.95 11.36
C VAL A 11 1.35 18.79 11.59
N SER A 12 1.89 19.39 10.53
CA SER A 12 3.02 20.32 10.67
C SER A 12 2.55 21.62 11.33
N PRO A 13 3.28 22.14 12.34
CA PRO A 13 3.01 23.46 12.89
C PRO A 13 3.19 24.60 11.90
N LEU A 14 3.86 24.36 10.78
CA LEU A 14 4.04 25.34 9.69
C LEU A 14 3.08 25.11 8.51
N SER A 15 2.15 24.14 8.63
CA SER A 15 1.12 23.96 7.62
C SER A 15 0.14 25.13 7.62
N ALA A 16 -0.43 25.42 6.46
CA ALA A 16 -1.41 26.49 6.29
C ALA A 16 -2.66 26.35 7.21
N GLY A 17 -2.98 25.12 7.65
CA GLY A 17 -4.07 24.82 8.61
C GLY A 17 -3.64 24.75 10.08
N ALA A 18 -2.38 25.04 10.40
CA ALA A 18 -1.80 24.82 11.74
C ALA A 18 -2.59 25.50 12.87
N PHE A 19 -3.11 26.70 12.63
CA PHE A 19 -3.90 27.44 13.63
C PHE A 19 -5.19 26.74 14.05
N SER A 20 -5.70 25.80 13.27
CA SER A 20 -6.85 24.98 13.67
C SER A 20 -6.49 23.96 14.74
N TYR A 21 -5.25 23.54 14.80
CA TYR A 21 -4.75 22.43 15.62
C TYR A 21 -3.85 22.88 16.77
N TYR A 22 -3.16 24.02 16.62
CA TYR A 22 -2.16 24.52 17.56
C TYR A 22 -2.48 25.90 18.09
N ARG A 23 -1.98 26.18 19.29
CA ARG A 23 -1.78 27.52 19.84
C ARG A 23 -0.30 27.80 19.82
N PHE A 24 0.07 29.00 19.44
CA PHE A 24 1.44 29.48 19.41
C PHE A 24 1.63 30.51 20.51
N LYS A 25 2.73 30.40 21.25
CA LYS A 25 3.08 31.33 22.30
C LYS A 25 4.52 31.80 22.08
N LEU A 26 4.73 33.07 21.87
CA LEU A 26 6.06 33.65 21.87
C LEU A 26 6.62 33.56 23.30
N GLU A 27 7.74 32.85 23.46
CA GLU A 27 8.43 32.72 24.76
C GLU A 27 9.54 33.77 24.93
N GLY A 28 10.10 34.28 23.85
CA GLY A 28 11.15 35.29 23.85
C GLY A 28 11.84 35.39 22.49
N CYS A 29 12.75 36.32 22.39
CA CYS A 29 13.64 36.51 21.25
C CYS A 29 15.08 36.64 21.71
N TYR A 30 16.02 36.19 20.88
CA TYR A 30 17.46 36.32 21.11
C TYR A 30 18.19 36.59 19.79
N SER A 31 19.38 37.21 19.88
CA SER A 31 20.21 37.47 18.71
C SER A 31 21.16 36.29 18.48
N GLU A 32 21.24 35.83 17.24
CA GLU A 32 22.24 34.86 16.77
C GLU A 32 22.91 35.44 15.51
N GLY A 33 24.17 35.83 15.64
CA GLY A 33 24.84 36.58 14.59
C GLY A 33 24.16 37.94 14.33
N ASN A 34 23.76 38.17 13.08
CA ASN A 34 23.07 39.40 12.65
C ASN A 34 21.54 39.28 12.66
N HIS A 35 20.99 38.15 13.11
CA HIS A 35 19.57 37.88 13.05
C HIS A 35 18.92 37.82 14.44
N LEU A 36 17.71 38.33 14.54
CA LEU A 36 16.85 38.16 15.69
C LEU A 36 16.01 36.89 15.50
N ILE A 37 16.06 35.99 16.47
CA ILE A 37 15.37 34.71 16.43
C ILE A 37 14.27 34.69 17.47
N ASN A 38 13.06 34.45 17.01
CA ASN A 38 11.87 34.31 17.84
C ASN A 38 11.68 32.84 18.26
N LYS A 39 11.66 32.57 19.57
CA LYS A 39 11.32 31.29 20.14
C LYS A 39 9.82 31.20 20.36
N ILE A 40 9.16 30.33 19.62
CA ILE A 40 7.72 30.12 19.62
C ILE A 40 7.39 28.73 20.13
N LYS A 41 6.66 28.66 21.24
CA LYS A 41 6.15 27.40 21.76
C LYS A 41 4.92 26.95 20.98
N VAL A 42 4.96 25.69 20.53
CA VAL A 42 3.88 25.02 19.81
C VAL A 42 3.10 24.14 20.78
N LEU A 43 1.85 24.51 21.03
CA LEU A 43 0.97 23.83 21.98
C LEU A 43 -0.23 23.24 21.21
N PRO A 44 -0.43 21.93 21.20
CA PRO A 44 -1.61 21.34 20.58
C PRO A 44 -2.87 21.76 21.32
N LYS A 45 -3.94 22.12 20.60
CA LYS A 45 -5.25 22.48 21.17
C LYS A 45 -5.96 21.26 21.78
N GLN A 46 -5.58 20.06 21.35
CA GLN A 46 -6.13 18.78 21.81
C GLN A 46 -4.98 17.82 22.08
N ASP A 47 -5.15 16.94 23.06
CA ASP A 47 -4.22 15.83 23.28
C ASP A 47 -4.51 14.74 22.26
N SER A 48 -3.79 14.76 21.15
CA SER A 48 -3.95 13.84 20.03
C SER A 48 -2.58 13.29 19.60
N PRO A 49 -2.47 12.00 19.32
CA PRO A 49 -1.24 11.41 18.80
C PRO A 49 -0.86 11.90 17.40
N ARG A 50 -1.76 12.62 16.73
CA ARG A 50 -1.54 13.22 15.40
C ARG A 50 -0.98 14.64 15.46
N LEU A 51 -0.76 15.16 16.65
CA LEU A 51 -0.20 16.49 16.86
C LEU A 51 1.17 16.40 17.52
N VAL A 52 2.02 17.37 17.26
CA VAL A 52 3.33 17.52 17.88
C VAL A 52 3.30 18.62 18.94
N SER A 53 4.21 18.59 19.89
CA SER A 53 4.43 19.67 20.85
C SER A 53 5.91 20.00 20.88
N GLY A 54 6.28 21.25 21.11
CA GLY A 54 7.68 21.62 21.20
C GLY A 54 7.93 23.09 20.91
N ASP A 55 9.13 23.38 20.46
CA ASP A 55 9.59 24.75 20.24
C ASP A 55 9.99 24.95 18.76
N LEU A 56 9.64 26.07 18.22
CA LEU A 56 9.96 26.52 16.87
C LEU A 56 10.73 27.83 16.96
N TYR A 57 11.84 27.92 16.23
CA TYR A 57 12.71 29.06 16.20
C TYR A 57 12.67 29.69 14.80
N ILE A 58 12.22 30.93 14.70
CA ILE A 58 12.00 31.62 13.43
C ILE A 58 12.86 32.89 13.40
N VAL A 59 13.58 33.08 12.29
CA VAL A 59 14.33 34.28 11.99
C VAL A 59 13.35 35.41 11.64
N GLU A 60 13.35 36.51 12.39
CA GLU A 60 12.32 37.55 12.30
C GLU A 60 12.25 38.19 10.92
N ASP A 61 13.37 38.63 10.38
CA ASP A 61 13.39 39.37 9.10
C ASP A 61 13.16 38.48 7.86
N LEU A 62 13.50 37.18 7.96
CA LEU A 62 13.44 36.22 6.85
C LEU A 62 12.28 35.28 6.92
N TRP A 63 11.58 35.22 8.04
CA TRP A 63 10.45 34.30 8.30
C TRP A 63 10.75 32.83 7.98
N CYS A 64 12.01 32.43 8.15
CA CYS A 64 12.46 31.07 7.94
C CYS A 64 12.79 30.36 9.26
N VAL A 65 12.78 29.03 9.25
CA VAL A 65 13.10 28.23 10.42
C VAL A 65 14.60 28.22 10.65
N SER A 66 15.05 28.69 11.84
CA SER A 66 16.42 28.52 12.33
C SER A 66 16.57 27.17 13.06
N ALA A 67 15.60 26.79 13.89
CA ALA A 67 15.58 25.49 14.52
C ALA A 67 14.15 25.04 14.83
N ALA A 68 13.96 23.73 14.99
CA ALA A 68 12.71 23.16 15.47
C ALA A 68 13.01 21.98 16.38
N GLU A 69 12.32 21.89 17.51
CA GLU A 69 12.39 20.77 18.42
C GLU A 69 10.99 20.28 18.76
N PHE A 70 10.63 19.09 18.27
CA PHE A 70 9.30 18.54 18.44
C PHE A 70 9.30 17.19 19.16
N SER A 71 8.39 17.05 20.10
CA SER A 71 8.06 15.78 20.75
C SER A 71 6.89 15.12 20.05
N ILE A 72 7.10 13.87 19.65
CA ILE A 72 6.13 13.01 18.97
C ILE A 72 5.78 11.87 19.92
N ARG A 73 4.49 11.63 20.13
CA ARG A 73 4.01 10.51 20.95
C ARG A 73 3.16 9.58 20.08
N MET A 74 3.47 8.29 20.13
CA MET A 74 2.69 7.21 19.53
C MET A 74 2.50 6.12 20.58
N SER A 75 1.59 5.17 20.37
CA SER A 75 1.41 4.06 21.31
C SER A 75 2.71 3.26 21.45
N GLY A 76 3.32 3.31 22.65
CA GLY A 76 4.58 2.65 22.95
C GLY A 76 5.85 3.33 22.40
N LEU A 77 5.75 4.47 21.71
CA LEU A 77 6.87 5.22 21.15
C LEU A 77 6.81 6.68 21.59
N LYS A 78 7.92 7.18 22.15
CA LYS A 78 8.16 8.60 22.36
C LYS A 78 9.39 9.00 21.56
N ALA A 79 9.27 9.98 20.69
CA ALA A 79 10.40 10.49 19.91
C ALA A 79 10.52 12.00 20.08
N THR A 80 11.74 12.48 20.17
CA THR A 80 12.07 13.91 20.12
C THR A 80 12.91 14.14 18.87
N VAL A 81 12.46 15.02 18.01
CA VAL A 81 13.15 15.41 16.77
C VAL A 81 13.60 16.85 16.90
N LYS A 82 14.88 17.08 16.72
CA LYS A 82 15.49 18.41 16.69
C LYS A 82 16.21 18.61 15.37
N ALA A 83 15.87 19.67 14.68
CA ALA A 83 16.56 20.08 13.47
C ALA A 83 17.09 21.51 13.63
N THR A 84 18.30 21.74 13.14
CA THR A 84 18.95 23.05 13.15
C THR A 84 19.26 23.45 11.72
N CYS A 85 18.84 24.66 11.35
CA CYS A 85 19.17 25.28 10.10
C CYS A 85 20.17 26.40 10.37
N LYS A 86 21.18 26.50 9.52
CA LYS A 86 22.17 27.59 9.59
C LYS A 86 22.15 28.39 8.29
N GLU A 87 22.53 29.62 8.38
CA GLU A 87 22.77 30.45 7.22
C GLU A 87 23.99 29.91 6.45
N VAL A 88 23.76 29.43 5.23
CA VAL A 88 24.78 28.83 4.35
C VAL A 88 25.28 29.86 3.35
N GLN A 89 24.41 30.76 2.94
CA GLN A 89 24.69 31.96 2.15
C GLN A 89 23.84 33.10 2.70
N PRO A 90 24.15 34.36 2.42
CA PRO A 90 23.38 35.52 2.89
C PRO A 90 21.87 35.32 2.67
N SER A 91 21.09 35.35 3.73
CA SER A 91 19.62 35.15 3.76
C SER A 91 19.15 33.77 3.35
N VAL A 92 20.01 32.75 3.25
CA VAL A 92 19.65 31.36 2.89
C VAL A 92 19.92 30.42 4.06
N PHE A 93 18.84 29.96 4.69
CA PHE A 93 18.89 29.00 5.78
C PHE A 93 18.60 27.59 5.28
N LEU A 94 19.51 26.65 5.53
CA LEU A 94 19.36 25.24 5.18
C LEU A 94 19.60 24.35 6.40
N ALA A 95 18.94 23.21 6.43
CA ALA A 95 19.07 22.25 7.52
C ALA A 95 20.49 21.66 7.54
N THR A 96 21.27 21.96 8.57
CA THR A 96 22.65 21.49 8.74
C THR A 96 22.77 20.31 9.69
N SER A 97 21.85 20.16 10.64
CA SER A 97 21.82 18.97 11.50
C SER A 97 20.39 18.55 11.83
N THR A 98 20.21 17.25 11.98
CA THR A 98 18.96 16.66 12.46
C THR A 98 19.31 15.57 13.46
N SER A 99 18.76 15.67 14.66
CA SER A 99 18.86 14.61 15.67
C SER A 99 17.47 14.08 16.02
N MET A 100 17.38 12.78 16.25
CA MET A 100 16.17 12.13 16.71
C MET A 100 16.55 11.16 17.84
N SER A 101 15.86 11.26 18.96
CA SER A 101 15.90 10.27 20.03
C SER A 101 14.55 9.59 20.15
N CYS A 102 14.55 8.26 20.18
CA CYS A 102 13.35 7.44 20.27
C CYS A 102 13.44 6.53 21.49
N GLU A 103 12.39 6.50 22.27
CA GLU A 103 12.18 5.56 23.37
C GLU A 103 10.98 4.68 23.01
N ILE A 104 11.20 3.37 22.90
CA ILE A 104 10.19 2.38 22.52
C ILE A 104 9.92 1.51 23.75
N LYS A 105 8.65 1.45 24.17
CA LYS A 105 8.17 0.57 25.23
C LYS A 105 6.93 -0.18 24.74
N MET A 106 7.09 -1.46 24.40
CA MET A 106 6.00 -2.28 23.86
C MET A 106 6.12 -3.73 24.33
N MET A 107 5.04 -4.29 24.85
CA MET A 107 4.93 -5.71 25.24
C MET A 107 6.07 -6.24 26.14
N GLY A 108 6.56 -5.41 27.08
CA GLY A 108 7.67 -5.79 27.97
C GLY A 108 9.07 -5.56 27.41
N PHE A 109 9.19 -5.11 26.17
CA PHE A 109 10.46 -4.68 25.57
C PHE A 109 10.64 -3.18 25.73
N SER A 110 11.85 -2.75 26.11
CA SER A 110 12.27 -1.35 26.04
C SER A 110 13.50 -1.24 25.16
N ALA A 111 13.48 -0.26 24.26
CA ALA A 111 14.62 0.06 23.42
C ALA A 111 14.77 1.57 23.30
N GLU A 112 16.00 2.04 23.29
CA GLU A 112 16.35 3.42 23.00
C GLU A 112 17.16 3.48 21.72
N ALA A 113 16.80 4.40 20.83
CA ALA A 113 17.52 4.64 19.61
C ALA A 113 17.80 6.14 19.45
N SER A 114 18.99 6.48 19.00
CA SER A 114 19.35 7.83 18.64
C SER A 114 19.86 7.89 17.21
N TYR A 115 19.46 8.91 16.49
CA TYR A 115 19.92 9.20 15.15
C TYR A 115 20.45 10.64 15.10
N LEU A 116 21.60 10.82 14.47
CA LEU A 116 22.18 12.12 14.25
C LEU A 116 22.66 12.20 12.80
N ALA A 117 22.21 13.21 12.07
CA ALA A 117 22.68 13.53 10.74
C ALA A 117 23.23 14.96 10.74
N ALA A 118 24.38 15.14 10.10
CA ALA A 118 24.93 16.46 9.80
C ALA A 118 25.15 16.57 8.29
N VAL A 119 24.84 17.74 7.75
CA VAL A 119 24.97 18.05 6.32
C VAL A 119 25.90 19.23 6.16
N HIS A 120 26.90 19.10 5.30
CA HIS A 120 27.77 20.17 4.90
C HIS A 120 27.51 20.53 3.43
N TYR A 121 27.21 21.79 3.17
CA TYR A 121 26.92 22.30 1.84
C TYR A 121 28.20 22.86 1.22
N THR A 122 28.64 22.30 0.10
CA THR A 122 29.84 22.74 -0.63
C THR A 122 29.51 23.73 -1.72
N ASN A 123 28.33 23.66 -2.31
CA ASN A 123 27.82 24.59 -3.29
C ASN A 123 26.30 24.73 -3.15
N VAL A 124 25.81 25.99 -3.17
CA VAL A 124 24.38 26.30 -3.10
C VAL A 124 24.05 27.25 -4.24
N GLU A 125 23.24 26.81 -5.16
CA GLU A 125 22.74 27.61 -6.27
C GLU A 125 21.31 28.05 -5.96
N ILE A 126 21.11 29.36 -5.89
CA ILE A 126 19.78 29.95 -5.70
C ILE A 126 19.14 30.11 -7.06
N ALA A 127 17.98 29.45 -7.28
CA ALA A 127 17.22 29.70 -8.49
C ALA A 127 16.76 31.16 -8.54
N ASP A 128 17.12 31.85 -9.60
CA ASP A 128 16.77 33.26 -9.76
C ASP A 128 15.23 33.41 -9.76
N ARG A 129 14.72 34.23 -8.83
CA ARG A 129 13.28 34.44 -8.65
C ARG A 129 12.61 34.96 -9.92
N GLN A 130 13.35 35.69 -10.76
CA GLN A 130 12.88 36.15 -12.07
C GLN A 130 12.78 35.02 -13.10
N GLN A 131 13.64 34.00 -13.07
CA GLN A 131 13.53 32.84 -13.96
C GLN A 131 12.35 31.93 -13.58
N VAL A 132 12.05 31.83 -12.30
CA VAL A 132 10.86 31.09 -11.83
C VAL A 132 9.56 31.82 -12.19
N MET A 133 9.57 33.17 -12.19
CA MET A 133 8.43 33.97 -12.61
C MET A 133 8.32 34.10 -14.14
N ASN A 134 9.43 34.19 -14.85
CA ASN A 134 9.43 34.28 -16.32
C ASN A 134 9.16 32.95 -17.01
N GLY A 135 9.43 31.80 -16.36
CA GLY A 135 8.94 30.50 -16.83
C GLY A 135 7.41 30.37 -16.83
N ALA A 136 6.71 31.28 -16.14
CA ALA A 136 5.25 31.38 -16.16
C ALA A 136 4.71 32.25 -17.32
N SER A 137 5.56 33.02 -18.02
CA SER A 137 5.13 33.94 -19.08
C SER A 137 4.81 33.27 -20.43
N ASP A 138 5.24 32.03 -20.65
CA ASP A 138 4.95 31.25 -21.87
C ASP A 138 3.66 30.40 -21.78
N ALA A 139 2.85 30.61 -20.74
CA ALA A 139 1.57 29.96 -20.61
C ALA A 139 0.54 30.60 -21.56
N SER A 140 -0.29 29.75 -22.18
CA SER A 140 -1.36 30.21 -23.10
C SER A 140 -2.26 31.27 -22.42
N PRO A 141 -2.85 32.22 -23.17
CA PRO A 141 -3.64 33.32 -22.59
C PRO A 141 -4.80 32.88 -21.69
N LYS A 142 -5.31 31.66 -21.85
CA LYS A 142 -6.37 31.08 -21.00
C LYS A 142 -5.86 30.58 -19.66
N GLN A 143 -4.63 30.07 -19.59
CA GLN A 143 -4.00 29.62 -18.33
C GLN A 143 -3.59 30.81 -17.47
N ASN A 144 -3.10 31.88 -18.10
CA ASN A 144 -2.72 33.11 -17.41
C ASN A 144 -3.91 33.79 -16.70
N ARG A 145 -5.11 33.77 -17.28
CA ARG A 145 -6.32 34.34 -16.66
C ARG A 145 -6.81 33.55 -15.43
N LYS A 146 -6.66 32.22 -15.43
CA LYS A 146 -7.01 31.38 -14.26
C LYS A 146 -6.02 31.59 -13.12
N GLN A 147 -4.77 31.65 -13.43
CA GLN A 147 -3.69 31.86 -12.45
C GLN A 147 -3.76 33.27 -11.85
N GLN A 148 -4.03 34.29 -12.65
CA GLN A 148 -4.26 35.66 -12.18
C GLN A 148 -5.48 35.79 -11.25
N LYS A 149 -6.58 35.08 -11.56
CA LYS A 149 -7.74 35.01 -10.64
C LYS A 149 -7.40 34.30 -9.34
N LEU A 150 -6.58 33.24 -9.39
CA LEU A 150 -6.15 32.49 -8.21
C LEU A 150 -5.25 33.34 -7.30
N VAL A 151 -4.28 34.03 -7.89
CA VAL A 151 -3.38 34.95 -7.17
C VAL A 151 -4.17 36.11 -6.54
N LYS A 152 -5.12 36.73 -7.26
CA LYS A 152 -6.00 37.75 -6.70
C LYS A 152 -6.83 37.25 -5.51
N GLN A 153 -7.38 36.05 -5.59
CA GLN A 153 -8.13 35.47 -4.48
C GLN A 153 -7.27 35.16 -3.26
N ILE A 154 -5.99 34.79 -3.49
CA ILE A 154 -4.99 34.59 -2.43
C ILE A 154 -4.65 35.95 -1.79
N GLU A 155 -4.40 36.97 -2.59
CA GLU A 155 -4.12 38.33 -2.09
C GLU A 155 -5.28 38.92 -1.29
N GLU A 156 -6.52 38.83 -1.80
CA GLU A 156 -7.71 39.29 -1.10
C GLU A 156 -7.94 38.62 0.27
N LEU A 157 -7.60 37.35 0.40
CA LEU A 157 -7.73 36.63 1.66
C LEU A 157 -6.52 36.85 2.57
N SER A 158 -5.32 37.05 2.03
CA SER A 158 -4.11 37.27 2.82
C SER A 158 -3.98 38.67 3.40
N THR A 159 -4.71 39.65 2.87
CA THR A 159 -4.73 41.06 3.37
C THR A 159 -5.72 41.27 4.51
N LYS A 160 -6.53 40.30 4.88
CA LYS A 160 -7.45 40.41 6.03
C LYS A 160 -6.70 40.20 7.35
N GLU A 161 -6.81 41.12 8.28
CA GLU A 161 -6.20 41.03 9.62
C GLU A 161 -6.76 39.89 10.47
N ASP A 162 -8.06 39.56 10.32
CA ASP A 162 -8.73 38.44 11.02
C ASP A 162 -9.37 37.48 10.01
N LEU A 163 -8.76 36.30 9.85
CA LEU A 163 -9.31 35.22 9.04
C LEU A 163 -10.19 34.28 9.88
N THR A 164 -11.42 34.06 9.45
CA THR A 164 -12.24 32.98 10.00
C THR A 164 -11.63 31.61 9.65
N LEU A 165 -11.92 30.57 10.45
CA LEU A 165 -11.45 29.19 10.20
C LEU A 165 -11.76 28.70 8.78
N SER A 166 -12.92 29.08 8.24
CA SER A 166 -13.35 28.72 6.88
C SER A 166 -12.55 29.46 5.81
N GLU A 167 -12.20 30.71 6.04
CA GLU A 167 -11.36 31.53 5.14
C GLU A 167 -9.90 31.10 5.18
N ALA A 168 -9.36 30.75 6.34
CA ALA A 168 -8.03 30.17 6.48
C ALA A 168 -7.90 28.82 5.73
N TYR A 169 -8.92 27.97 5.83
CA TYR A 169 -8.98 26.72 5.06
C TYR A 169 -9.08 26.98 3.55
N LYS A 170 -9.88 27.96 3.13
CA LYS A 170 -10.00 28.35 1.73
C LYS A 170 -8.70 28.92 1.17
N LEU A 171 -8.00 29.76 1.96
CA LEU A 171 -6.68 30.31 1.60
C LEU A 171 -5.65 29.20 1.44
N SER A 172 -5.58 28.25 2.37
CA SER A 172 -4.72 27.05 2.28
C SER A 172 -4.93 26.29 0.98
N LYS A 173 -6.19 26.02 0.66
CA LYS A 173 -6.56 25.28 -0.55
C LYS A 173 -6.24 26.03 -1.85
N LEU A 174 -6.35 27.35 -1.84
CA LEU A 174 -5.98 28.20 -2.97
C LEU A 174 -4.45 28.28 -3.14
N MET A 175 -3.68 28.36 -2.04
CA MET A 175 -2.22 28.31 -2.06
C MET A 175 -1.70 26.97 -2.57
N GLU A 176 -2.24 25.85 -2.07
CA GLU A 176 -1.92 24.50 -2.52
C GLU A 176 -2.19 24.32 -4.03
N LYS A 177 -3.31 24.87 -4.50
CA LYS A 177 -3.66 24.88 -5.92
C LYS A 177 -2.73 25.74 -6.76
N ASN A 178 -2.30 26.89 -6.25
CA ASN A 178 -1.34 27.77 -6.93
C ASN A 178 0.04 27.11 -7.06
N ILE A 179 0.52 26.45 -5.99
CA ILE A 179 1.76 25.67 -6.01
C ILE A 179 1.67 24.52 -7.02
N ALA A 180 0.56 23.77 -7.03
CA ALA A 180 0.34 22.67 -7.97
C ALA A 180 0.24 23.14 -9.44
N GLU A 181 -0.29 24.33 -9.69
CA GLU A 181 -0.36 24.92 -11.05
C GLU A 181 0.97 25.57 -11.48
N SER A 182 1.78 26.09 -10.56
CA SER A 182 3.11 26.67 -10.84
C SER A 182 4.20 25.61 -11.08
N ASP A 183 4.05 24.40 -10.53
CA ASP A 183 5.01 23.30 -10.71
C ASP A 183 4.85 22.52 -12.03
N THR A 184 3.89 22.90 -12.88
CA THR A 184 3.73 22.32 -14.22
C THR A 184 4.73 22.91 -15.22
N ALA A 185 6.01 22.52 -15.11
CA ALA A 185 6.89 22.57 -16.28
C ALA A 185 6.23 21.71 -17.39
N ARG A 186 5.93 22.34 -18.56
CA ARG A 186 5.23 21.67 -19.66
C ARG A 186 5.88 20.34 -20.03
N SER A 187 5.20 19.25 -19.70
CA SER A 187 5.48 17.94 -20.26
C SER A 187 4.88 17.86 -21.68
N PRO A 188 5.50 17.12 -22.61
CA PRO A 188 4.94 16.89 -23.94
C PRO A 188 3.57 16.17 -23.90
N HIS A 189 3.22 15.56 -22.76
CA HIS A 189 1.94 14.89 -22.55
C HIS A 189 1.10 15.59 -21.50
N LYS A 190 -0.16 15.89 -21.83
CA LYS A 190 -1.13 16.63 -21.00
C LYS A 190 -1.27 16.14 -19.55
N TYR A 191 -1.07 14.86 -19.32
CA TYR A 191 -1.26 14.22 -18.01
C TYR A 191 0.03 13.76 -17.35
N GLU A 192 1.19 14.00 -17.96
CA GLU A 192 2.48 13.65 -17.37
C GLU A 192 2.98 14.80 -16.48
N ARG A 193 3.19 14.50 -15.20
CA ARG A 193 3.85 15.42 -14.28
C ARG A 193 5.35 15.20 -14.30
N LYS A 194 6.10 16.22 -14.58
CA LYS A 194 7.54 16.20 -14.37
C LYS A 194 7.79 16.36 -12.87
N VAL A 195 8.27 15.29 -12.26
CA VAL A 195 8.87 15.42 -10.94
C VAL A 195 10.14 16.26 -11.13
N ARG A 196 10.29 17.38 -10.42
CA ARG A 196 11.62 18.00 -10.25
C ARG A 196 12.52 16.90 -9.69
N LYS A 197 13.41 16.39 -10.53
CA LYS A 197 14.42 15.45 -10.08
C LYS A 197 15.26 16.21 -9.05
N ARG A 198 15.11 15.89 -7.77
CA ARG A 198 16.25 15.92 -6.89
C ARG A 198 17.18 14.84 -7.44
N GLU A 199 18.09 15.22 -8.31
CA GLU A 199 19.17 14.32 -8.72
C GLU A 199 20.10 14.18 -7.52
N VAL A 200 19.78 13.26 -6.64
CA VAL A 200 20.73 12.81 -5.63
C VAL A 200 21.64 11.83 -6.35
N ASN A 201 22.73 12.30 -6.87
CA ASN A 201 23.80 11.47 -7.41
C ASN A 201 24.58 10.89 -6.23
N ILE A 202 24.21 9.71 -5.78
CA ILE A 202 24.98 8.97 -4.79
C ILE A 202 26.12 8.27 -5.54
N LYS A 203 27.32 8.81 -5.42
CA LYS A 203 28.54 8.14 -5.84
C LYS A 203 29.15 7.45 -4.62
N THR A 204 29.11 6.15 -4.59
CA THR A 204 29.82 5.37 -3.57
C THR A 204 31.25 5.13 -4.09
N ASP A 205 32.25 5.52 -3.31
CA ASP A 205 33.64 5.18 -3.60
C ASP A 205 33.79 3.65 -3.55
N SER A 206 34.36 3.07 -4.61
CA SER A 206 34.59 1.63 -4.71
C SER A 206 35.52 1.09 -3.61
N LEU A 207 36.26 1.97 -2.97
CA LEU A 207 37.16 1.68 -1.86
C LEU A 207 36.58 2.05 -0.49
N ALA A 208 35.31 2.48 -0.42
CA ALA A 208 34.68 2.90 0.84
C ALA A 208 34.75 1.81 1.92
N ASP A 209 34.54 0.54 1.54
CA ASP A 209 34.60 -0.59 2.47
C ASP A 209 36.01 -0.95 2.95
N LYS A 210 37.05 -0.37 2.33
CA LYS A 210 38.46 -0.62 2.65
C LYS A 210 39.10 0.54 3.41
N LYS A 211 38.36 1.62 3.69
CA LYS A 211 38.86 2.77 4.47
C LYS A 211 38.94 2.40 5.95
N ASP A 212 40.04 2.82 6.58
CA ASP A 212 40.30 2.58 8.00
C ASP A 212 39.54 3.53 8.93
N SER A 213 39.67 3.28 10.24
CA SER A 213 39.01 4.08 11.27
C SER A 213 39.54 5.53 11.33
N LEU A 214 40.80 5.75 10.94
CA LEU A 214 41.42 7.09 10.94
C LEU A 214 40.83 7.94 9.80
N TYR A 215 40.65 7.34 8.62
CA TYR A 215 39.96 8.03 7.51
C TYR A 215 38.55 8.46 7.91
N TRP A 216 37.78 7.53 8.51
CA TRP A 216 36.41 7.84 8.91
C TRP A 216 36.36 8.87 10.07
N ALA A 217 37.34 8.87 10.97
CA ALA A 217 37.45 9.88 12.01
C ALA A 217 37.71 11.28 11.45
N ALA A 218 38.51 11.37 10.39
CA ALA A 218 38.82 12.65 9.73
C ALA A 218 37.64 13.20 8.90
N VAL A 219 36.85 12.32 8.29
CA VAL A 219 35.72 12.70 7.44
C VAL A 219 34.44 12.97 8.23
N ARG A 220 34.29 12.40 9.43
CA ARG A 220 33.11 12.61 10.25
C ARG A 220 33.00 14.03 10.75
N SER A 221 31.90 14.68 10.47
CA SER A 221 31.55 16.01 10.99
C SER A 221 31.11 15.97 12.46
N VAL A 222 30.75 14.78 12.98
CA VAL A 222 30.35 14.55 14.37
C VAL A 222 31.16 13.39 14.93
N PRO A 223 31.90 13.58 16.06
CA PRO A 223 32.68 12.51 16.67
C PRO A 223 31.78 11.39 17.22
N LEU A 224 32.32 10.15 17.28
CA LEU A 224 31.62 9.01 17.87
C LEU A 224 31.42 9.22 19.37
N ARG A 225 30.29 8.80 19.88
CA ARG A 225 30.03 8.72 21.32
C ARG A 225 30.81 7.57 21.95
N PRO A 226 31.09 7.61 23.28
CA PRO A 226 31.80 6.54 23.95
C PRO A 226 31.15 5.15 23.76
N GLU A 227 29.82 5.09 23.78
CA GLU A 227 29.07 3.84 23.60
C GLU A 227 29.22 3.29 22.16
N GLU A 228 29.29 4.17 21.16
CA GLU A 228 29.52 3.78 19.77
C GLU A 228 30.93 3.22 19.57
N ILE A 229 31.93 3.86 20.20
CA ILE A 229 33.32 3.38 20.21
C ILE A 229 33.39 1.98 20.83
N GLN A 230 32.76 1.78 21.99
CA GLN A 230 32.69 0.47 22.63
C GLN A 230 32.01 -0.59 21.76
N SER A 231 30.94 -0.21 21.06
CA SER A 231 30.26 -1.10 20.10
C SER A 231 31.16 -1.56 18.95
N TYR A 232 31.98 -0.65 18.41
CA TYR A 232 32.97 -0.99 17.38
C TYR A 232 34.04 -1.93 17.92
N ILE A 233 34.61 -1.66 19.11
CA ILE A 233 35.60 -2.52 19.78
C ILE A 233 35.01 -3.90 20.07
N HIS A 234 33.75 -3.96 20.53
CA HIS A 234 33.08 -5.23 20.81
C HIS A 234 32.83 -6.03 19.52
N LYS A 235 32.43 -5.38 18.44
CA LYS A 235 32.24 -5.99 17.12
C LYS A 235 33.55 -6.53 16.55
N GLU A 236 34.64 -5.78 16.72
CA GLU A 236 35.97 -6.22 16.29
C GLU A 236 36.46 -7.43 17.09
N LYS A 237 36.30 -7.43 18.42
CA LYS A 237 36.56 -8.60 19.25
C LYS A 237 35.72 -9.83 18.87
N LEU A 238 34.44 -9.63 18.52
CA LEU A 238 33.56 -10.69 18.06
C LEU A 238 33.97 -11.22 16.68
N SER A 239 34.49 -10.36 15.77
CA SER A 239 35.00 -10.81 14.48
C SER A 239 36.28 -11.62 14.64
N LEU A 240 37.24 -11.14 15.46
CA LEU A 240 38.47 -11.85 15.77
C LEU A 240 38.21 -13.20 16.50
N SER A 241 37.23 -13.25 17.40
CA SER A 241 36.83 -14.51 18.05
C SER A 241 36.11 -15.47 17.10
N LYS A 242 35.41 -14.96 16.10
CA LYS A 242 34.81 -15.81 15.05
C LYS A 242 35.85 -16.36 14.08
N ASP A 243 36.86 -15.60 13.74
CA ASP A 243 37.95 -16.05 12.86
C ASP A 243 38.81 -17.10 13.55
N SER A 244 39.07 -16.95 14.88
CA SER A 244 39.81 -17.94 15.68
C SER A 244 39.02 -19.21 16.03
N LEU A 245 37.68 -19.18 15.99
CA LEU A 245 36.82 -20.36 16.19
C LEU A 245 36.47 -21.08 14.91
N GLN A 246 36.81 -20.52 13.72
CA GLN A 246 36.52 -21.13 12.42
C GLN A 246 37.51 -22.20 11.98
N GLU A 247 38.67 -22.35 12.63
CA GLU A 247 39.68 -23.32 12.20
C GLU A 247 39.48 -24.76 12.70
N ASN A 248 38.67 -25.05 13.71
CA ASN A 248 38.72 -26.40 14.30
C ASN A 248 37.42 -27.21 14.41
N ASP A 249 36.18 -26.66 14.12
CA ASP A 249 34.97 -27.51 14.36
C ASP A 249 33.77 -27.32 13.40
N SER A 250 33.98 -26.73 12.24
CA SER A 250 32.82 -26.03 11.63
C SER A 250 32.33 -26.56 10.26
N ALA A 251 32.93 -27.53 9.63
CA ALA A 251 32.48 -27.89 8.29
C ALA A 251 31.11 -28.60 8.26
N LYS A 252 30.80 -29.46 9.23
CA LYS A 252 29.54 -30.22 9.22
C LYS A 252 28.37 -29.47 9.87
N THR A 253 28.61 -28.75 10.98
CA THR A 253 27.56 -28.04 11.71
C THR A 253 27.12 -26.75 10.98
N THR A 254 28.04 -26.10 10.28
CA THR A 254 27.77 -24.88 9.50
C THR A 254 26.96 -25.14 8.25
N VAL A 255 27.18 -26.27 7.57
CA VAL A 255 26.42 -26.67 6.38
C VAL A 255 24.97 -26.99 6.78
N GLY A 256 24.75 -27.77 7.84
CA GLY A 256 23.42 -28.10 8.32
C GLY A 256 22.63 -26.86 8.77
N LYS A 257 23.24 -25.95 9.52
CA LYS A 257 22.61 -24.66 9.90
C LYS A 257 22.28 -23.79 8.68
N LYS A 258 23.17 -23.70 7.71
CA LYS A 258 22.91 -22.94 6.47
C LYS A 258 21.79 -23.56 5.63
N ILE A 259 21.70 -24.88 5.56
CA ILE A 259 20.60 -25.57 4.87
C ILE A 259 19.28 -25.30 5.59
N ILE A 260 19.22 -25.49 6.90
CA ILE A 260 18.02 -25.21 7.72
C ILE A 260 17.62 -23.74 7.60
N GLN A 261 18.56 -22.81 7.70
CA GLN A 261 18.29 -21.39 7.55
C GLN A 261 17.78 -21.04 6.16
N THR A 262 18.37 -21.62 5.09
CA THR A 262 17.90 -21.42 3.71
C THR A 262 16.50 -22.00 3.51
N PHE A 263 16.22 -23.14 4.12
CA PHE A 263 14.91 -23.78 4.05
C PHE A 263 13.84 -22.98 4.82
N LEU A 264 14.17 -22.48 5.99
CA LEU A 264 13.26 -21.67 6.82
C LEU A 264 13.05 -20.25 6.29
N MET A 265 14.15 -19.56 5.94
CA MET A 265 14.12 -18.12 5.60
C MET A 265 14.00 -17.87 4.10
N GLY A 266 14.20 -18.90 3.28
CA GLY A 266 14.29 -18.77 1.83
C GLY A 266 15.63 -18.20 1.36
N LYS A 267 15.87 -18.30 0.08
CA LYS A 267 17.07 -17.73 -0.57
C LYS A 267 16.80 -17.42 -2.03
N THR A 268 17.28 -16.27 -2.47
CA THR A 268 17.25 -15.88 -3.88
C THR A 268 18.67 -15.81 -4.42
N TYR A 269 18.93 -16.57 -5.44
CA TYR A 269 20.17 -16.53 -6.20
C TYR A 269 20.00 -15.61 -7.41
N ARG A 270 21.00 -14.79 -7.69
CA ARG A 270 21.01 -13.85 -8.81
C ARG A 270 22.30 -14.03 -9.59
N THR A 271 22.22 -13.87 -10.91
CA THR A 271 23.42 -13.80 -11.76
C THR A 271 24.25 -12.57 -11.42
N SER A 272 25.54 -12.59 -11.79
CA SER A 272 26.48 -11.47 -11.54
C SER A 272 26.01 -10.15 -12.13
N ASP A 273 25.38 -10.19 -13.29
CA ASP A 273 24.77 -9.03 -13.96
C ASP A 273 23.38 -8.66 -13.42
N LYS A 274 22.88 -9.39 -12.40
CA LYS A 274 21.57 -9.21 -11.75
C LYS A 274 20.37 -9.26 -12.70
N LYS A 275 20.55 -9.81 -13.91
CA LYS A 275 19.46 -9.92 -14.89
C LYS A 275 18.58 -11.13 -14.66
N ALA A 276 19.12 -12.25 -14.24
CA ALA A 276 18.33 -13.45 -13.94
C ALA A 276 18.37 -13.78 -12.45
N TRP A 277 17.30 -14.36 -11.95
CA TRP A 277 17.22 -14.86 -10.57
C TRP A 277 16.36 -16.10 -10.47
N ILE A 278 16.68 -16.92 -9.48
CA ILE A 278 15.85 -18.01 -9.00
C ILE A 278 15.74 -17.90 -7.47
N GLY A 279 14.54 -17.98 -6.94
CA GLY A 279 14.28 -17.78 -5.53
C GLY A 279 13.34 -18.85 -4.96
N TRP A 280 13.62 -19.19 -3.71
CA TRP A 280 12.77 -19.92 -2.79
C TRP A 280 12.45 -18.99 -1.62
N LYS A 281 11.15 -18.78 -1.34
CA LYS A 281 10.74 -17.77 -0.30
C LYS A 281 10.80 -18.29 1.14
N GLY A 282 11.13 -19.56 1.34
CA GLY A 282 11.19 -20.18 2.66
C GLY A 282 9.83 -20.54 3.25
N LEU A 283 9.85 -21.18 4.41
CA LEU A 283 8.65 -21.64 5.11
C LEU A 283 7.70 -20.52 5.60
N PRO A 284 8.14 -19.31 6.02
CA PRO A 284 7.21 -18.28 6.48
C PRO A 284 6.31 -17.69 5.38
N SER A 285 6.72 -17.78 4.11
CA SER A 285 5.83 -17.47 2.98
C SER A 285 4.84 -18.62 2.70
N TYR A 286 4.95 -19.65 3.47
CA TYR A 286 4.27 -20.90 3.44
C TYR A 286 3.47 -21.02 4.74
N VAL A 287 2.38 -20.29 4.83
CA VAL A 287 1.42 -20.61 5.88
C VAL A 287 0.82 -21.95 5.47
N PRO A 288 1.03 -23.03 6.27
CA PRO A 288 0.45 -24.32 5.94
C PRO A 288 -1.06 -24.17 5.86
N GLU A 289 -1.59 -24.26 4.67
CA GLU A 289 -3.04 -24.29 4.48
C GLU A 289 -3.54 -25.62 5.02
N TYR A 290 -4.58 -25.56 5.84
CA TYR A 290 -5.32 -26.70 6.33
C TYR A 290 -6.81 -26.48 6.14
N ASN A 291 -7.48 -27.47 5.59
CA ASN A 291 -8.93 -27.52 5.45
C ASN A 291 -9.44 -28.96 5.52
N PHE A 292 -10.74 -29.15 5.69
CA PHE A 292 -11.32 -30.49 5.85
C PHE A 292 -11.36 -31.30 4.55
N VAL A 293 -11.22 -30.67 3.40
CA VAL A 293 -11.20 -31.33 2.09
C VAL A 293 -9.83 -31.93 1.81
N ASP A 294 -8.80 -31.09 1.87
CA ASP A 294 -7.46 -31.43 1.41
C ASP A 294 -6.53 -31.91 2.54
N GLY A 295 -6.84 -31.56 3.79
CA GLY A 295 -5.91 -31.67 4.90
C GLY A 295 -4.83 -30.58 4.82
N PHE A 296 -3.59 -30.93 5.14
CA PHE A 296 -2.45 -30.04 4.97
C PHE A 296 -1.98 -29.99 3.52
N TRP A 297 -1.59 -28.81 3.09
CA TRP A 297 -0.90 -28.60 1.84
C TRP A 297 0.62 -28.61 2.09
N LEU A 298 1.30 -29.60 1.61
CA LEU A 298 2.75 -29.78 1.78
C LEU A 298 3.44 -29.65 0.41
N GLY A 299 4.24 -28.65 0.21
CA GLY A 299 4.86 -28.48 -1.10
C GLY A 299 5.75 -27.23 -1.21
N ALA A 300 5.90 -26.68 -2.40
CA ALA A 300 6.84 -25.59 -2.67
C ALA A 300 6.38 -24.65 -3.76
N LYS A 301 6.77 -23.37 -3.62
CA LYS A 301 6.64 -22.33 -4.63
C LYS A 301 8.01 -21.71 -4.92
N PHE A 302 8.37 -21.68 -6.18
CA PHE A 302 9.59 -21.06 -6.66
C PHE A 302 9.27 -19.82 -7.47
N GLU A 303 10.18 -18.87 -7.49
CA GLU A 303 10.13 -17.71 -8.37
C GLU A 303 11.41 -17.68 -9.19
N THR A 304 11.28 -17.62 -10.49
CA THR A 304 12.40 -17.41 -11.39
C THR A 304 12.05 -16.26 -12.33
N GLY A 305 13.03 -15.48 -12.71
CA GLY A 305 12.78 -14.35 -13.57
C GLY A 305 14.00 -13.87 -14.33
N LEU A 306 13.71 -13.21 -15.43
CA LEU A 306 14.68 -12.60 -16.33
C LEU A 306 14.29 -11.15 -16.61
N LYS A 307 15.18 -10.21 -16.32
CA LYS A 307 15.03 -8.81 -16.74
C LYS A 307 15.40 -8.68 -18.20
N LEU A 308 14.42 -8.39 -19.04
CA LEU A 308 14.63 -8.12 -20.46
C LEU A 308 15.09 -6.68 -20.69
N SER A 309 14.62 -5.75 -19.84
CA SER A 309 15.06 -4.36 -19.77
C SER A 309 14.85 -3.84 -18.33
N GLU A 310 15.17 -2.56 -18.05
CA GLU A 310 14.89 -1.97 -16.74
C GLU A 310 13.40 -1.98 -16.36
N ALA A 311 12.53 -1.95 -17.37
CA ALA A 311 11.09 -1.86 -17.19
C ALA A 311 10.32 -3.12 -17.63
N SER A 312 10.99 -4.10 -18.25
CA SER A 312 10.38 -5.33 -18.75
C SER A 312 10.98 -6.56 -18.09
N THR A 313 10.13 -7.43 -17.58
CA THR A 313 10.54 -8.63 -16.84
C THR A 313 9.70 -9.81 -17.29
N LEU A 314 10.36 -10.93 -17.58
CA LEU A 314 9.73 -12.24 -17.74
C LEU A 314 9.88 -12.98 -16.41
N GLN A 315 8.79 -13.48 -15.84
CA GLN A 315 8.79 -14.20 -14.57
C GLN A 315 8.03 -15.52 -14.73
N PHE A 316 8.58 -16.58 -14.17
CA PHE A 316 7.96 -17.89 -14.09
C PHE A 316 7.87 -18.34 -12.64
N THR A 317 6.66 -18.70 -12.19
CA THR A 317 6.35 -19.00 -10.80
C THR A 317 5.64 -20.36 -10.70
N PRO A 318 6.38 -21.48 -10.70
CA PRO A 318 5.80 -22.79 -10.48
C PRO A 318 5.56 -23.06 -9.00
N SER A 319 4.47 -23.78 -8.71
CA SER A 319 4.15 -24.30 -7.38
C SER A 319 3.56 -25.69 -7.46
N ALA A 320 3.92 -26.55 -6.51
CA ALA A 320 3.38 -27.90 -6.39
C ALA A 320 3.23 -28.28 -4.93
N TYR A 321 2.10 -28.91 -4.61
CA TYR A 321 1.72 -29.28 -3.26
C TYR A 321 1.09 -30.66 -3.23
N TYR A 322 1.35 -31.40 -2.18
CA TYR A 322 0.67 -32.62 -1.85
C TYR A 322 -0.39 -32.34 -0.77
N THR A 323 -1.62 -32.73 -1.02
CA THR A 323 -2.76 -32.59 -0.10
C THR A 323 -2.91 -33.89 0.70
N THR A 324 -2.74 -33.79 2.04
CA THR A 324 -2.55 -34.98 2.89
C THR A 324 -3.82 -35.82 3.07
N ALA A 325 -4.99 -35.21 3.14
CA ALA A 325 -6.24 -35.92 3.33
C ALA A 325 -6.80 -36.46 2.01
N ARG A 326 -6.81 -35.64 0.97
CA ARG A 326 -7.28 -36.05 -0.37
C ARG A 326 -6.27 -36.94 -1.11
N LYS A 327 -4.98 -36.99 -0.67
CA LYS A 327 -3.90 -37.77 -1.29
C LYS A 327 -3.71 -37.43 -2.77
N ALA A 328 -3.81 -36.16 -3.10
CA ALA A 328 -3.71 -35.65 -4.46
C ALA A 328 -2.60 -34.59 -4.58
N VAL A 329 -2.12 -34.39 -5.81
CA VAL A 329 -1.18 -33.29 -6.13
C VAL A 329 -2.00 -32.10 -6.63
N ALA A 330 -1.80 -30.95 -6.00
CA ALA A 330 -2.33 -29.66 -6.41
C ALA A 330 -1.16 -28.72 -6.74
N GLY A 331 -1.37 -27.78 -7.64
CA GLY A 331 -0.35 -26.80 -7.97
C GLY A 331 -0.71 -26.02 -9.21
N GLN A 332 0.06 -24.94 -9.41
CA GLN A 332 -0.09 -24.10 -10.59
C GLN A 332 1.26 -23.55 -11.03
N SER A 333 1.34 -23.25 -12.31
CA SER A 333 2.47 -22.51 -12.89
C SER A 333 1.94 -21.25 -13.53
N GLU A 334 2.67 -20.17 -13.36
CA GLU A 334 2.36 -18.85 -13.90
C GLU A 334 3.58 -18.33 -14.65
N LEU A 335 3.40 -17.97 -15.91
CA LEU A 335 4.39 -17.30 -16.74
C LEU A 335 3.87 -15.89 -17.03
N SER A 336 4.57 -14.87 -16.54
CA SER A 336 4.17 -13.48 -16.73
C SER A 336 5.25 -12.65 -17.42
N LEU A 337 4.81 -11.73 -18.29
CA LEU A 337 5.66 -10.83 -19.05
C LEU A 337 5.15 -9.39 -18.90
N SER A 338 5.97 -8.54 -18.28
CA SER A 338 5.77 -7.09 -18.35
C SER A 338 6.33 -6.56 -19.66
N TYR A 339 5.51 -5.94 -20.49
CA TYR A 339 5.90 -5.40 -21.79
C TYR A 339 5.32 -4.00 -21.98
N ALA A 340 5.77 -3.27 -23.00
CA ALA A 340 5.28 -1.90 -23.31
C ALA A 340 5.11 -1.02 -22.06
N PRO A 341 6.18 -0.71 -21.30
CA PRO A 341 6.09 -0.12 -19.96
C PRO A 341 5.37 1.24 -19.91
N ARG A 342 5.37 1.98 -21.02
CA ARG A 342 4.60 3.23 -21.16
C ARG A 342 3.09 2.99 -21.29
N ARG A 343 2.67 1.79 -21.71
CA ARG A 343 1.29 1.35 -21.84
C ARG A 343 0.89 0.33 -20.79
N ARG A 344 1.73 0.10 -19.77
CA ARG A 344 1.47 -0.84 -18.67
C ARG A 344 1.10 -2.24 -19.17
N GLY A 345 1.73 -2.68 -20.27
CA GLY A 345 1.49 -3.99 -20.86
C GLY A 345 1.88 -5.11 -19.90
N TYR A 346 0.98 -6.07 -19.69
CA TYR A 346 1.18 -7.26 -18.87
C TYR A 346 0.47 -8.43 -19.52
N LEU A 347 1.20 -9.52 -19.67
CA LEU A 347 0.72 -10.77 -20.26
C LEU A 347 0.98 -11.88 -19.26
N GLU A 348 0.00 -12.77 -19.07
CA GLU A 348 0.09 -13.90 -18.15
C GLU A 348 -0.50 -15.14 -18.80
N LEU A 349 0.24 -16.24 -18.69
CA LEU A 349 -0.23 -17.59 -18.97
C LEU A 349 -0.15 -18.38 -17.67
N SER A 350 -1.26 -18.90 -17.19
CA SER A 350 -1.33 -19.70 -15.98
C SER A 350 -2.13 -20.98 -16.18
N GLY A 351 -1.73 -22.03 -15.47
CA GLY A 351 -2.43 -23.30 -15.54
C GLY A 351 -2.06 -24.22 -14.39
N GLY A 352 -2.95 -25.15 -14.08
CA GLY A 352 -2.73 -26.07 -12.98
C GLY A 352 -3.98 -26.80 -12.51
N VAL A 353 -3.85 -27.42 -11.34
CA VAL A 353 -4.94 -28.11 -10.62
C VAL A 353 -4.97 -27.61 -9.19
N LEU A 354 -6.07 -27.04 -8.78
CA LEU A 354 -6.24 -26.44 -7.45
C LEU A 354 -7.59 -26.82 -6.85
N SER A 355 -7.65 -26.83 -5.52
CA SER A 355 -8.91 -26.69 -4.80
C SER A 355 -9.25 -25.21 -4.73
N ALA A 356 -10.23 -24.79 -5.52
CA ALA A 356 -10.66 -23.40 -5.66
C ALA A 356 -11.90 -23.12 -4.79
N ASP A 357 -11.97 -21.93 -4.23
CA ASP A 357 -13.17 -21.44 -3.55
C ASP A 357 -14.27 -21.17 -4.57
N TYR A 358 -15.53 -21.48 -4.23
CA TYR A 358 -16.69 -21.10 -5.04
C TYR A 358 -16.80 -19.58 -5.16
N ASN A 359 -16.44 -18.83 -4.11
CA ASN A 359 -16.33 -17.36 -4.11
C ASN A 359 -14.89 -16.92 -4.48
N GLY A 360 -14.47 -17.20 -5.70
CA GLY A 360 -13.06 -17.22 -6.10
C GLY A 360 -12.33 -15.86 -6.13
N GLU A 361 -13.03 -14.73 -6.14
CA GLU A 361 -12.38 -13.40 -6.26
C GLU A 361 -12.35 -12.62 -4.93
N SER A 362 -13.22 -12.95 -3.99
CA SER A 362 -13.46 -12.15 -2.78
C SER A 362 -13.90 -13.00 -1.59
N GLY A 363 -13.58 -14.28 -1.61
CA GLY A 363 -13.89 -15.21 -0.53
C GLY A 363 -13.08 -14.94 0.74
N GLU A 364 -13.39 -15.68 1.78
CA GLU A 364 -12.69 -15.64 3.06
C GLU A 364 -11.20 -16.03 2.87
N SER A 365 -10.32 -15.45 3.67
CA SER A 365 -8.90 -15.78 3.61
C SER A 365 -8.65 -17.25 3.96
N ARG A 366 -7.86 -17.96 3.14
CA ARG A 366 -7.47 -19.34 3.39
C ARG A 366 -6.73 -19.53 4.71
N LEU A 367 -5.96 -18.52 5.14
CA LEU A 367 -5.31 -18.51 6.45
C LEU A 367 -6.35 -18.49 7.58
N ILE A 368 -7.36 -17.64 7.47
CA ILE A 368 -8.46 -17.54 8.44
C ILE A 368 -9.22 -18.85 8.48
N ASN A 369 -9.56 -19.42 7.33
CA ASN A 369 -10.21 -20.71 7.24
C ASN A 369 -9.35 -21.84 7.84
N THR A 370 -8.02 -21.79 7.71
CA THR A 370 -7.11 -22.75 8.38
C THR A 370 -7.26 -22.71 9.90
N VAL A 371 -7.31 -21.53 10.49
CA VAL A 371 -7.53 -21.35 11.93
C VAL A 371 -8.95 -21.82 12.31
N ALA A 372 -9.96 -21.39 11.55
CA ALA A 372 -11.36 -21.76 11.81
C ALA A 372 -11.57 -23.28 11.75
N SER A 373 -11.01 -23.95 10.75
CA SER A 373 -11.12 -25.41 10.57
C SER A 373 -10.32 -26.16 11.63
N SER A 374 -9.08 -25.75 11.93
CA SER A 374 -8.22 -26.44 12.89
C SER A 374 -8.79 -26.43 14.31
N PHE A 375 -9.29 -25.28 14.76
CA PHE A 375 -9.65 -25.07 16.16
C PHE A 375 -11.16 -25.14 16.41
N PHE A 376 -11.98 -24.58 15.51
CA PHE A 376 -13.39 -24.35 15.77
C PHE A 376 -14.33 -25.30 15.03
N GLY A 377 -13.83 -26.11 14.11
CA GLY A 377 -14.66 -27.01 13.28
C GLY A 377 -15.41 -26.29 12.15
N ARG A 378 -15.20 -24.98 11.98
CA ARG A 378 -15.83 -24.17 10.93
C ARG A 378 -15.12 -24.36 9.60
N ASN A 379 -15.87 -24.27 8.52
CA ASN A 379 -15.36 -24.31 7.16
C ASN A 379 -15.93 -23.12 6.37
N ASP A 380 -15.31 -21.96 6.50
CA ASP A 380 -15.79 -20.71 5.91
C ASP A 380 -15.50 -20.63 4.40
N VAL A 381 -14.57 -21.44 3.88
CA VAL A 381 -14.20 -21.55 2.46
C VAL A 381 -14.64 -22.90 1.91
N LYS A 382 -15.60 -22.91 0.99
CA LYS A 382 -16.10 -24.14 0.34
C LYS A 382 -15.36 -24.36 -0.98
N LEU A 383 -14.85 -25.57 -1.19
CA LEU A 383 -13.88 -25.87 -2.23
C LEU A 383 -14.44 -26.81 -3.30
N TYR A 384 -14.03 -26.56 -4.55
CA TYR A 384 -14.19 -27.49 -5.67
C TYR A 384 -12.84 -27.69 -6.38
N GLU A 385 -12.63 -28.81 -7.05
CA GLU A 385 -11.44 -29.04 -7.88
C GLU A 385 -11.58 -28.25 -9.18
N LYS A 386 -10.54 -27.48 -9.50
CA LYS A 386 -10.42 -26.70 -10.72
C LYS A 386 -9.12 -27.08 -11.44
N ARG A 387 -9.24 -27.70 -12.60
CA ARG A 387 -8.16 -27.84 -13.58
C ARG A 387 -8.32 -26.75 -14.60
N PHE A 388 -7.28 -25.97 -14.86
CA PHE A 388 -7.44 -24.79 -15.69
C PHE A 388 -6.21 -24.46 -16.52
N LEU A 389 -6.48 -23.75 -17.62
CA LEU A 389 -5.51 -23.02 -18.43
C LEU A 389 -6.10 -21.63 -18.68
N SER A 390 -5.35 -20.57 -18.38
CA SER A 390 -5.79 -19.19 -18.49
C SER A 390 -4.73 -18.34 -19.15
N PHE A 391 -5.14 -17.54 -20.10
CA PHE A 391 -4.33 -16.51 -20.74
C PHE A 391 -4.95 -15.14 -20.43
N GLN A 392 -4.15 -14.20 -19.95
CA GLN A 392 -4.58 -12.84 -19.64
C GLN A 392 -3.65 -11.82 -20.28
N ASN A 393 -4.24 -10.75 -20.83
CA ASN A 393 -3.50 -9.60 -21.29
C ASN A 393 -4.10 -8.31 -20.70
N LYS A 394 -3.26 -7.42 -20.23
CA LYS A 394 -3.62 -6.06 -19.80
C LYS A 394 -2.80 -5.06 -20.59
N ILE A 395 -3.42 -4.05 -21.11
CA ILE A 395 -2.76 -2.97 -21.84
C ILE A 395 -3.53 -1.66 -21.75
N GLU A 396 -2.81 -0.59 -21.57
CA GLU A 396 -3.38 0.76 -21.59
C GLU A 396 -3.55 1.25 -23.02
N LEU A 397 -4.79 1.46 -23.43
CA LEU A 397 -5.14 1.92 -24.77
C LEU A 397 -4.93 3.44 -24.94
N ALA A 398 -5.34 4.20 -23.93
CA ALA A 398 -5.16 5.63 -23.81
C ALA A 398 -4.82 5.97 -22.36
N ASN A 399 -4.52 7.24 -22.06
CA ASN A 399 -4.19 7.62 -20.69
C ASN A 399 -5.30 7.20 -19.71
N SER A 400 -4.94 6.33 -18.76
CA SER A 400 -5.83 5.75 -17.74
C SER A 400 -7.02 4.94 -18.30
N LEU A 401 -7.00 4.55 -19.55
CA LEU A 401 -7.94 3.60 -20.14
C LEU A 401 -7.26 2.24 -20.26
N LEU A 402 -7.45 1.38 -19.28
CA LEU A 402 -6.85 0.05 -19.23
C LEU A 402 -7.83 -0.99 -19.79
N LEU A 403 -7.40 -1.72 -20.81
CA LEU A 403 -8.09 -2.90 -21.32
C LEU A 403 -7.47 -4.15 -20.67
N SER A 404 -8.32 -4.98 -20.07
CA SER A 404 -7.95 -6.33 -19.60
C SER A 404 -8.77 -7.35 -20.39
N THR A 405 -8.09 -8.33 -20.97
CA THR A 405 -8.72 -9.44 -21.69
C THR A 405 -8.23 -10.74 -21.15
N SER A 406 -9.10 -11.73 -21.03
CA SER A 406 -8.69 -13.08 -20.65
C SER A 406 -9.49 -14.15 -21.39
N LEU A 407 -8.84 -15.28 -21.61
CA LEU A 407 -9.44 -16.51 -22.11
C LEU A 407 -9.06 -17.62 -21.16
N SER A 408 -10.04 -18.33 -20.59
CA SER A 408 -9.80 -19.41 -19.67
C SER A 408 -10.62 -20.64 -20.03
N TRP A 409 -9.94 -21.81 -20.02
CA TRP A 409 -10.57 -23.11 -20.02
C TRP A 409 -10.46 -23.71 -18.63
N GLN A 410 -11.53 -24.34 -18.17
CA GLN A 410 -11.59 -24.94 -16.84
C GLN A 410 -12.37 -26.24 -16.91
N ARG A 411 -11.91 -27.28 -16.18
CA ARG A 411 -12.66 -28.47 -15.82
C ARG A 411 -12.85 -28.47 -14.31
N ARG A 412 -14.08 -28.64 -13.86
CA ARG A 412 -14.50 -28.42 -12.48
C ARG A 412 -15.24 -29.62 -11.93
N GLN A 413 -14.95 -29.98 -10.69
CA GLN A 413 -15.56 -31.12 -9.99
C GLN A 413 -15.81 -30.75 -8.52
N MET A 414 -16.93 -31.19 -7.95
CA MET A 414 -17.19 -31.04 -6.53
C MET A 414 -16.17 -31.84 -5.71
N LEU A 415 -15.87 -31.30 -4.53
CA LEU A 415 -15.05 -31.95 -3.51
C LEU A 415 -15.85 -32.14 -2.23
N GLU A 416 -15.55 -33.23 -1.52
CA GLU A 416 -16.15 -33.59 -0.23
C GLU A 416 -15.11 -33.50 0.89
N ASN A 417 -15.57 -33.40 2.13
CA ASN A 417 -14.69 -33.47 3.28
C ASN A 417 -14.10 -34.89 3.43
N HIS A 418 -12.78 -34.95 3.59
CA HIS A 418 -12.06 -36.17 3.96
C HIS A 418 -11.73 -36.21 5.46
N ILE A 419 -11.86 -35.07 6.15
CA ILE A 419 -11.66 -34.93 7.58
C ILE A 419 -12.97 -34.48 8.20
N HIS A 420 -13.43 -35.23 9.21
CA HIS A 420 -14.76 -35.04 9.81
C HIS A 420 -14.69 -34.37 11.20
N ARG A 421 -13.51 -34.10 11.74
CA ARG A 421 -13.34 -33.47 13.05
C ARG A 421 -12.14 -32.52 13.06
N SER A 422 -12.28 -31.41 13.77
CA SER A 422 -11.17 -30.49 14.06
C SER A 422 -10.17 -31.11 15.04
N TRP A 423 -9.03 -30.45 15.27
CA TRP A 423 -8.05 -30.87 16.26
C TRP A 423 -8.62 -30.91 17.68
N PHE A 424 -9.60 -30.06 18.00
CA PHE A 424 -10.32 -30.07 19.28
C PHE A 424 -11.58 -30.94 19.26
N LYS A 425 -11.65 -31.93 18.37
CA LYS A 425 -12.74 -32.91 18.25
C LYS A 425 -14.12 -32.30 17.97
N LYS A 426 -14.19 -31.04 17.51
CA LYS A 426 -15.42 -30.45 16.99
C LYS A 426 -15.77 -31.08 15.67
N GLU A 427 -17.04 -31.28 15.42
CA GLU A 427 -17.54 -31.79 14.14
C GLU A 427 -17.17 -30.80 13.02
N ALA A 428 -16.73 -31.33 11.89
CA ALA A 428 -16.32 -30.52 10.75
C ALA A 428 -17.56 -30.06 9.99
N GLU A 429 -17.67 -28.78 9.77
CA GLU A 429 -18.71 -28.20 8.92
C GLU A 429 -18.55 -28.69 7.47
N SER A 430 -19.66 -28.94 6.81
CA SER A 430 -19.72 -29.47 5.45
C SER A 430 -19.02 -28.54 4.43
N ASN A 431 -18.46 -29.15 3.36
CA ASN A 431 -17.96 -28.41 2.20
C ASN A 431 -19.05 -27.95 1.23
N ILE A 432 -20.30 -28.10 1.59
CA ILE A 432 -21.44 -27.64 0.79
C ILE A 432 -21.70 -26.16 1.10
N PRO A 433 -21.74 -25.28 0.08
CA PRO A 433 -22.12 -23.88 0.28
C PRO A 433 -23.52 -23.72 0.87
N ASP A 434 -23.64 -22.93 1.94
CA ASP A 434 -24.96 -22.59 2.50
C ASP A 434 -25.60 -21.47 1.66
N SER A 435 -26.28 -21.89 0.61
CA SER A 435 -26.97 -20.99 -0.31
C SER A 435 -28.24 -21.64 -0.85
N ARG A 436 -29.32 -20.89 -0.87
CA ARG A 436 -30.58 -21.34 -1.52
C ARG A 436 -30.41 -21.56 -3.03
N ALA A 437 -29.41 -20.97 -3.63
CA ALA A 437 -29.10 -21.11 -5.05
C ALA A 437 -28.14 -22.26 -5.35
N PHE A 438 -27.62 -22.93 -4.31
CA PHE A 438 -26.73 -24.07 -4.48
C PHE A 438 -27.48 -25.33 -4.84
N TYR A 439 -26.92 -26.07 -5.80
CA TYR A 439 -27.28 -27.46 -6.11
C TYR A 439 -26.01 -28.25 -6.45
N PRO A 440 -26.01 -29.58 -6.23
CA PRO A 440 -24.85 -30.41 -6.52
C PRO A 440 -24.39 -30.24 -7.97
N MET A 441 -23.11 -29.97 -8.14
CA MET A 441 -22.52 -29.68 -9.43
C MET A 441 -21.93 -30.96 -10.04
N PRO A 442 -22.40 -31.42 -11.22
CA PRO A 442 -21.72 -32.48 -11.96
C PRO A 442 -20.34 -32.01 -12.42
N GLU A 443 -19.47 -32.96 -12.75
CA GLU A 443 -18.23 -32.62 -13.44
C GLU A 443 -18.57 -31.90 -14.73
N ASN A 444 -17.92 -30.74 -14.98
CA ASN A 444 -18.27 -29.85 -16.09
C ASN A 444 -17.06 -29.11 -16.64
N GLU A 445 -17.19 -28.60 -17.85
CA GLU A 445 -16.15 -27.82 -18.52
C GLU A 445 -16.67 -26.41 -18.84
N LEU A 446 -15.80 -25.43 -18.69
CA LEU A 446 -16.08 -24.02 -19.00
C LEU A 446 -15.01 -23.46 -19.92
N LEU A 447 -15.40 -22.85 -21.03
CA LEU A 447 -14.57 -21.93 -21.80
C LEU A 447 -15.14 -20.52 -21.66
N LYS A 448 -14.35 -19.61 -21.05
CA LYS A 448 -14.81 -18.23 -20.78
C LYS A 448 -13.84 -17.21 -21.34
N ALA A 449 -14.36 -16.25 -22.08
CA ALA A 449 -13.66 -15.02 -22.45
C ALA A 449 -14.20 -13.86 -21.61
N SER A 450 -13.28 -13.02 -21.12
CA SER A 450 -13.59 -11.84 -20.32
C SER A 450 -12.92 -10.61 -20.91
N PHE A 451 -13.64 -9.49 -20.93
CA PHE A 451 -13.17 -8.18 -21.36
C PHE A 451 -13.53 -7.17 -20.27
N ALA A 452 -12.57 -6.38 -19.83
CA ALA A 452 -12.82 -5.30 -18.90
C ALA A 452 -12.11 -4.02 -19.34
N LEU A 453 -12.84 -2.91 -19.28
CA LEU A 453 -12.32 -1.56 -19.50
C LEU A 453 -12.39 -0.80 -18.19
N GLU A 454 -11.25 -0.34 -17.70
CA GLU A 454 -11.14 0.52 -16.52
C GLU A 454 -10.70 1.91 -16.98
N TYR A 455 -11.42 2.95 -16.56
CA TYR A 455 -11.13 4.33 -16.93
C TYR A 455 -11.24 5.27 -15.74
N THR A 456 -10.20 6.08 -15.53
CA THR A 456 -10.18 7.16 -14.55
C THR A 456 -9.93 8.49 -15.27
N PRO A 457 -10.92 9.41 -15.30
CA PRO A 457 -10.75 10.71 -15.94
C PRO A 457 -9.65 11.54 -15.29
N ALA A 458 -8.99 12.41 -16.07
CA ALA A 458 -7.97 13.35 -15.60
C ALA A 458 -6.90 12.73 -14.68
N HIS A 459 -6.54 11.49 -14.93
CA HIS A 459 -5.56 10.75 -14.12
C HIS A 459 -4.15 11.16 -14.51
N TYR A 460 -3.44 11.81 -13.59
CA TYR A 460 -2.07 12.25 -13.78
C TYR A 460 -1.09 11.12 -13.47
N TYR A 461 0.04 11.10 -14.18
CA TYR A 461 1.09 10.09 -14.00
C TYR A 461 2.47 10.72 -14.06
N ARG A 462 3.45 10.00 -13.56
CA ARG A 462 4.89 10.28 -13.71
C ARG A 462 5.61 9.07 -14.27
N MET A 463 6.71 9.30 -14.95
CA MET A 463 7.61 8.23 -15.39
C MET A 463 8.66 7.97 -14.30
N TYR A 464 8.74 6.73 -13.83
CA TYR A 464 9.74 6.28 -12.87
C TYR A 464 10.43 5.03 -13.39
N ARG A 465 11.77 5.09 -13.57
CA ARG A 465 12.58 3.99 -14.13
C ARG A 465 11.98 3.38 -15.41
N GLY A 466 11.50 4.24 -16.32
CA GLY A 466 10.90 3.82 -17.58
C GLY A 466 9.47 3.25 -17.49
N LYS A 467 8.89 3.17 -16.30
CA LYS A 467 7.50 2.73 -16.08
C LYS A 467 6.60 3.92 -15.78
N LYS A 468 5.36 3.84 -16.28
CA LYS A 468 4.30 4.80 -15.98
C LYS A 468 3.72 4.48 -14.59
N VAL A 469 3.77 5.45 -13.68
CA VAL A 469 3.23 5.38 -12.33
C VAL A 469 2.17 6.46 -12.18
N TYR A 470 0.94 6.05 -11.92
CA TYR A 470 -0.17 6.97 -11.68
C TYR A 470 -0.12 7.53 -10.27
N GLU A 471 -0.54 8.78 -10.15
CA GLU A 471 -0.79 9.44 -8.87
C GLU A 471 -2.24 9.19 -8.43
N GLU A 472 -2.58 9.53 -7.21
CA GLU A 472 -3.97 9.48 -6.74
C GLU A 472 -4.86 10.41 -7.56
N SER A 473 -6.03 9.92 -7.96
CA SER A 473 -6.98 10.68 -8.75
C SER A 473 -8.13 11.18 -7.89
N LYS A 474 -8.51 12.44 -8.12
CA LYS A 474 -9.72 13.03 -7.54
C LYS A 474 -11.01 12.66 -8.28
N CYS A 475 -10.88 11.93 -9.39
CA CYS A 475 -12.02 11.49 -10.20
C CYS A 475 -12.39 10.05 -9.89
N PRO A 476 -13.67 9.66 -10.05
CA PRO A 476 -14.07 8.28 -9.91
C PRO A 476 -13.44 7.39 -10.99
N THR A 477 -13.23 6.13 -10.65
CA THR A 477 -12.82 5.09 -11.58
C THR A 477 -14.04 4.30 -12.02
N PHE A 478 -14.25 4.21 -13.33
CA PHE A 478 -15.31 3.46 -13.97
C PHE A 478 -14.77 2.14 -14.48
N THR A 479 -15.47 1.04 -14.26
CA THR A 479 -15.12 -0.26 -14.82
C THR A 479 -16.33 -0.88 -15.49
N LEU A 480 -16.16 -1.28 -16.75
CA LEU A 480 -17.14 -2.07 -17.49
C LEU A 480 -16.52 -3.43 -17.77
N ARG A 481 -17.18 -4.50 -17.35
CA ARG A 481 -16.77 -5.88 -17.60
C ARG A 481 -17.84 -6.62 -18.38
N TYR A 482 -17.39 -7.44 -19.31
CA TYR A 482 -18.22 -8.35 -20.06
C TYR A 482 -17.57 -9.73 -20.10
N ASP A 483 -18.31 -10.75 -19.63
CA ASP A 483 -17.90 -12.15 -19.66
C ASP A 483 -18.82 -12.93 -20.60
N ARG A 484 -18.22 -13.81 -21.40
CA ARG A 484 -18.92 -14.75 -22.25
C ARG A 484 -18.44 -16.16 -21.97
N ALA A 485 -19.35 -17.04 -21.51
CA ALA A 485 -19.12 -18.48 -21.44
C ALA A 485 -19.63 -19.14 -22.74
N PHE A 486 -18.76 -19.93 -23.37
CA PHE A 486 -19.07 -20.62 -24.61
C PHE A 486 -19.40 -22.08 -24.34
N PRO A 487 -20.50 -22.60 -24.91
CA PRO A 487 -20.81 -24.01 -24.82
C PRO A 487 -19.76 -24.84 -25.56
N LEU A 488 -19.19 -25.83 -24.92
CA LEU A 488 -18.28 -26.78 -25.53
C LEU A 488 -19.04 -28.01 -26.02
N LYS A 489 -18.72 -28.49 -27.22
CA LYS A 489 -19.24 -29.76 -27.74
C LYS A 489 -18.35 -30.88 -27.20
N GLY A 490 -18.73 -31.49 -26.09
CA GLY A 490 -17.99 -32.57 -25.42
C GLY A 490 -18.93 -33.53 -24.66
N ALA A 491 -18.33 -34.48 -23.97
CA ALA A 491 -19.07 -35.43 -23.13
C ALA A 491 -19.54 -34.81 -21.81
N LEU A 492 -18.90 -33.72 -21.37
CA LEU A 492 -19.23 -33.06 -20.11
C LEU A 492 -20.17 -31.86 -20.33
N PRO A 493 -21.07 -31.59 -19.38
CA PRO A 493 -21.89 -30.38 -19.38
C PRO A 493 -21.01 -29.12 -19.47
N SER A 494 -21.44 -28.14 -20.26
CA SER A 494 -20.74 -26.89 -20.42
C SER A 494 -21.72 -25.71 -20.34
N PRO A 495 -21.50 -24.75 -19.43
CA PRO A 495 -22.36 -23.60 -19.26
C PRO A 495 -22.23 -22.64 -20.44
N SER A 496 -23.33 -21.95 -20.74
CA SER A 496 -23.37 -20.84 -21.69
C SER A 496 -24.09 -19.68 -21.05
N TYR A 497 -23.46 -18.53 -20.99
CA TYR A 497 -24.07 -17.30 -20.46
C TYR A 497 -23.32 -16.06 -20.92
N HIS A 498 -23.96 -14.93 -20.77
CA HIS A 498 -23.38 -13.60 -20.83
C HIS A 498 -23.52 -12.92 -19.48
N LEU A 499 -22.50 -12.18 -19.10
CA LEU A 499 -22.50 -11.33 -17.91
C LEU A 499 -21.99 -9.94 -18.29
N ALA A 500 -22.71 -8.90 -17.90
CA ALA A 500 -22.21 -7.55 -17.90
C ALA A 500 -22.21 -7.00 -16.48
N GLU A 501 -21.12 -6.39 -16.10
CA GLU A 501 -20.94 -5.68 -14.84
C GLU A 501 -20.46 -4.26 -15.10
N PHE A 502 -21.02 -3.31 -14.36
CA PHE A 502 -20.57 -1.93 -14.32
C PHE A 502 -20.27 -1.54 -12.88
N SER A 503 -19.12 -0.96 -12.65
CA SER A 503 -18.77 -0.44 -11.33
C SER A 503 -18.19 0.96 -11.39
N VAL A 504 -18.47 1.74 -10.36
CA VAL A 504 -17.89 3.06 -10.12
C VAL A 504 -17.37 3.07 -8.69
N ARG A 505 -16.13 3.51 -8.52
CA ARG A 505 -15.51 3.66 -7.20
C ARG A 505 -14.71 4.95 -7.10
N GLN A 506 -14.70 5.55 -5.93
CA GLN A 506 -13.91 6.75 -5.66
C GLN A 506 -13.52 6.81 -4.19
N SER A 507 -12.30 7.26 -3.94
CA SER A 507 -11.82 7.68 -2.62
C SER A 507 -11.74 9.21 -2.59
N ILE A 508 -12.33 9.83 -1.58
CA ILE A 508 -12.37 11.27 -1.40
C ILE A 508 -11.73 11.61 -0.06
N GLU A 509 -10.58 12.24 -0.11
CA GLU A 509 -9.96 12.81 1.08
C GLU A 509 -10.54 14.20 1.35
N PHE A 510 -11.00 14.43 2.57
CA PHE A 510 -11.48 15.74 3.01
C PHE A 510 -10.96 16.08 4.41
N GLY A 511 -10.52 17.34 4.56
CA GLY A 511 -9.72 17.69 5.72
C GLY A 511 -8.36 16.97 5.70
N MET A 512 -7.73 16.85 6.87
CA MET A 512 -6.39 16.24 6.98
C MET A 512 -6.40 14.73 7.23
N PHE A 513 -7.53 14.18 7.72
CA PHE A 513 -7.56 12.80 8.23
C PHE A 513 -8.85 12.05 7.92
N ASN A 514 -9.73 12.62 7.13
CA ASN A 514 -10.99 11.96 6.79
C ASN A 514 -10.91 11.44 5.37
N THR A 515 -11.33 10.20 5.19
CA THR A 515 -11.44 9.57 3.88
C THR A 515 -12.83 8.99 3.72
N LEU A 516 -13.48 9.29 2.62
CA LEU A 516 -14.75 8.71 2.22
C LEU A 516 -14.52 7.84 0.99
N ASP A 517 -14.63 6.54 1.17
CA ASP A 517 -14.60 5.58 0.08
C ASP A 517 -16.02 5.17 -0.27
N TRP A 518 -16.37 5.22 -1.54
CA TRP A 518 -17.64 4.71 -2.01
C TRP A 518 -17.50 3.92 -3.29
N ALA A 519 -18.34 2.90 -3.43
CA ALA A 519 -18.39 2.06 -4.61
C ALA A 519 -19.84 1.65 -4.91
N VAL A 520 -20.19 1.66 -6.17
CA VAL A 520 -21.44 1.08 -6.67
C VAL A 520 -21.09 0.06 -7.75
N ASN A 521 -21.66 -1.13 -7.64
CA ASN A 521 -21.47 -2.23 -8.57
C ASN A 521 -22.84 -2.78 -8.98
N ALA A 522 -23.08 -2.92 -10.25
CA ALA A 522 -24.31 -3.49 -10.80
C ALA A 522 -24.00 -4.48 -11.90
N GLY A 523 -24.77 -5.54 -12.01
CA GLY A 523 -24.58 -6.51 -13.08
C GLY A 523 -25.82 -7.31 -13.42
N THR A 524 -25.74 -7.99 -14.55
CA THR A 524 -26.84 -8.82 -15.06
C THR A 524 -26.31 -9.97 -15.88
N PHE A 525 -26.94 -11.11 -15.70
CA PHE A 525 -26.77 -12.28 -16.56
C PHE A 525 -27.94 -12.39 -17.58
N TRP A 526 -27.64 -12.89 -18.77
CA TRP A 526 -28.66 -13.22 -19.77
C TRP A 526 -28.21 -14.38 -20.67
N ASN A 527 -29.15 -14.98 -21.43
CA ASN A 527 -28.95 -16.15 -22.27
C ASN A 527 -28.23 -17.30 -21.52
N LYS A 528 -28.76 -17.62 -20.36
CA LYS A 528 -28.18 -18.57 -19.40
C LYS A 528 -28.62 -20.01 -19.71
N SER A 529 -27.68 -20.93 -19.76
CA SER A 529 -27.94 -22.37 -19.86
C SER A 529 -26.83 -23.15 -19.16
N GLY A 530 -27.17 -24.13 -18.34
CA GLY A 530 -26.23 -25.04 -17.71
C GLY A 530 -25.25 -24.39 -16.73
N MET A 531 -25.55 -23.19 -16.22
CA MET A 531 -24.69 -22.51 -15.24
C MET A 531 -24.56 -23.35 -14.00
N GLN A 532 -23.34 -23.42 -13.46
CA GLN A 532 -23.00 -24.07 -12.21
C GLN A 532 -22.71 -23.03 -11.12
N PHE A 533 -22.77 -23.43 -9.86
CA PHE A 533 -22.62 -22.49 -8.73
C PHE A 533 -21.35 -21.61 -8.80
N PRO A 534 -20.15 -22.09 -9.23
CA PRO A 534 -18.98 -21.22 -9.41
C PRO A 534 -19.12 -20.17 -10.51
N ASP A 535 -20.16 -20.25 -11.37
CA ASP A 535 -20.43 -19.24 -12.42
C ASP A 535 -21.29 -18.08 -11.92
N PHE A 536 -21.85 -18.20 -10.73
CA PHE A 536 -22.72 -17.18 -10.15
C PHE A 536 -21.91 -15.98 -9.70
N LYS A 537 -22.58 -14.85 -9.54
CA LYS A 537 -22.02 -13.72 -8.81
C LYS A 537 -22.05 -14.04 -7.32
N HIS A 538 -20.88 -14.04 -6.73
CA HIS A 538 -20.70 -14.13 -5.29
C HIS A 538 -20.29 -12.74 -4.77
N PHE A 539 -20.63 -12.47 -3.52
CA PHE A 539 -20.29 -11.20 -2.87
C PHE A 539 -19.22 -11.45 -1.82
N ALA A 540 -18.31 -10.49 -1.70
CA ALA A 540 -17.28 -10.57 -0.67
C ALA A 540 -17.92 -10.50 0.72
N THR A 541 -17.58 -11.45 1.58
CA THR A 541 -18.03 -11.50 2.97
C THR A 541 -16.86 -11.82 3.89
N THR A 542 -16.93 -11.41 5.14
CA THR A 542 -15.96 -11.79 6.16
C THR A 542 -16.68 -12.18 7.44
N GLY A 543 -16.38 -13.35 7.95
CA GLY A 543 -16.93 -13.84 9.24
C GLY A 543 -16.11 -13.41 10.45
N LEU A 544 -15.07 -12.61 10.28
CA LEU A 544 -14.21 -12.17 11.37
C LEU A 544 -14.38 -10.69 11.69
N PRO A 545 -14.25 -10.30 12.97
CA PRO A 545 -14.28 -8.91 13.39
C PRO A 545 -12.99 -8.14 13.00
N VAL A 546 -11.98 -8.82 12.46
CA VAL A 546 -10.73 -8.21 11.99
C VAL A 546 -10.73 -8.21 10.47
N THR A 547 -10.83 -7.03 9.88
CA THR A 547 -10.84 -6.85 8.44
C THR A 547 -9.59 -6.14 7.96
N GLU A 548 -9.04 -6.57 6.81
CA GLU A 548 -8.07 -5.78 6.08
C GLU A 548 -8.79 -4.65 5.32
N ARG A 549 -8.09 -3.56 5.02
CA ARG A 549 -8.65 -2.44 4.21
C ARG A 549 -9.15 -2.86 2.82
N SER A 550 -8.73 -4.01 2.33
CA SER A 550 -9.23 -4.61 1.09
C SER A 550 -10.73 -4.98 1.14
N PHE A 551 -11.32 -4.99 2.34
CA PHE A 551 -12.75 -5.26 2.56
C PHE A 551 -13.67 -4.04 2.47
N ASP A 552 -13.21 -2.91 2.00
CA ASP A 552 -14.05 -1.72 1.81
C ASP A 552 -15.28 -2.00 0.92
N THR A 553 -15.24 -3.07 0.14
CA THR A 553 -16.35 -3.52 -0.73
C THR A 553 -17.06 -4.79 -0.23
N GLY A 554 -16.62 -5.42 0.86
CA GLY A 554 -17.18 -6.66 1.39
C GLY A 554 -18.21 -6.46 2.51
N PHE A 555 -19.07 -7.44 2.73
CA PHE A 555 -20.04 -7.48 3.83
C PHE A 555 -19.43 -8.12 5.08
N SER A 556 -19.74 -7.57 6.27
CA SER A 556 -19.20 -8.07 7.53
C SER A 556 -20.19 -8.91 8.33
N LEU A 557 -21.50 -8.75 8.08
CA LEU A 557 -22.58 -9.45 8.79
C LEU A 557 -23.36 -10.40 7.88
N LEU A 558 -23.03 -10.43 6.60
CA LEU A 558 -23.66 -11.33 5.64
C LEU A 558 -22.94 -12.68 5.65
N ASP A 559 -23.70 -13.77 5.74
CA ASP A 559 -23.15 -15.12 5.62
C ASP A 559 -22.59 -15.37 4.22
N ASN A 560 -21.44 -16.05 4.16
CA ASN A 560 -20.79 -16.37 2.89
C ASN A 560 -21.74 -17.21 2.01
N TYR A 561 -21.75 -16.95 0.72
CA TYR A 561 -22.60 -17.55 -0.32
C TYR A 561 -24.11 -17.30 -0.20
N ALA A 562 -24.62 -16.72 0.89
CA ALA A 562 -26.06 -16.57 1.14
C ALA A 562 -26.80 -15.84 0.02
N TYR A 563 -26.18 -14.81 -0.55
CA TYR A 563 -26.74 -13.97 -1.63
C TYR A 563 -26.09 -14.25 -3.00
N SER A 564 -25.57 -15.44 -3.23
CA SER A 564 -25.06 -15.82 -4.56
C SER A 564 -26.16 -15.82 -5.60
N THR A 565 -25.95 -15.13 -6.73
CA THR A 565 -26.99 -14.92 -7.74
C THR A 565 -26.50 -15.14 -9.16
N ASN A 566 -27.37 -15.59 -10.02
CA ASN A 566 -27.18 -15.67 -11.46
C ASN A 566 -28.15 -14.75 -12.25
N THR A 567 -28.70 -13.72 -11.58
CA THR A 567 -29.69 -12.81 -12.15
C THR A 567 -29.13 -11.38 -12.22
N ARG A 568 -29.84 -10.41 -11.67
CA ARG A 568 -29.46 -8.99 -11.62
C ARG A 568 -29.20 -8.59 -10.18
N TRP A 569 -28.22 -7.73 -10.01
CA TRP A 569 -27.88 -7.18 -8.70
C TRP A 569 -27.39 -5.74 -8.77
N VAL A 570 -27.53 -5.06 -7.66
CA VAL A 570 -26.89 -3.77 -7.38
C VAL A 570 -26.32 -3.83 -5.97
N GLN A 571 -25.06 -3.49 -5.84
CA GLN A 571 -24.36 -3.37 -4.56
C GLN A 571 -23.85 -1.93 -4.41
N ALA A 572 -24.06 -1.32 -3.25
CA ALA A 572 -23.54 -0.02 -2.91
C ALA A 572 -22.84 -0.08 -1.55
N ASN A 573 -21.62 0.43 -1.48
CA ASN A 573 -20.81 0.46 -0.29
C ASN A 573 -20.32 1.88 -0.06
N ILE A 574 -20.42 2.38 1.18
CA ILE A 574 -19.90 3.66 1.62
C ILE A 574 -19.11 3.39 2.90
N SER A 575 -17.87 3.85 2.96
CA SER A 575 -16.99 3.72 4.12
C SER A 575 -16.40 5.07 4.47
N TRP A 576 -16.68 5.57 5.64
CA TRP A 576 -16.12 6.81 6.15
C TRP A 576 -15.11 6.53 7.25
N TYR A 577 -13.85 6.85 6.98
CA TYR A 577 -12.74 6.75 7.93
C TYR A 577 -12.47 8.10 8.56
N THR A 578 -12.43 8.14 9.88
CA THR A 578 -12.19 9.35 10.65
C THR A 578 -11.46 9.02 11.96
N PRO A 579 -10.53 9.87 12.43
CA PRO A 579 -9.85 9.62 13.71
C PRO A 579 -10.65 10.04 14.92
N CYS A 580 -11.78 10.74 14.77
CA CYS A 580 -12.36 11.51 15.85
C CYS A 580 -13.89 11.65 15.77
N LEU A 581 -14.63 10.56 15.66
CA LEU A 581 -16.10 10.63 15.71
C LEU A 581 -16.61 10.41 17.14
N LEU A 582 -16.47 9.20 17.66
CA LEU A 582 -16.97 8.77 18.97
C LEU A 582 -15.85 8.60 20.00
N LEU A 583 -14.68 8.12 19.58
CA LEU A 583 -13.54 7.82 20.46
C LEU A 583 -13.01 9.07 21.18
N LYS A 584 -13.22 10.26 20.63
CA LYS A 584 -12.86 11.53 21.29
C LYS A 584 -13.58 11.76 22.62
N PHE A 585 -14.76 11.15 22.84
CA PHE A 585 -15.52 11.27 24.06
C PHE A 585 -15.08 10.29 25.16
N LEU A 586 -14.27 9.29 24.80
CA LEU A 586 -13.76 8.28 25.73
C LEU A 586 -12.34 8.64 26.20
N PRO A 587 -12.15 9.08 27.46
CA PRO A 587 -10.88 9.66 27.91
C PRO A 587 -9.71 8.70 27.85
N PHE A 588 -9.92 7.38 27.99
CA PHE A 588 -8.88 6.36 27.92
C PHE A 588 -8.50 5.99 26.47
N LEU A 589 -9.37 6.22 25.47
CA LEU A 589 -9.12 5.99 24.05
C LEU A 589 -8.61 7.23 23.32
N LYS A 590 -8.95 8.42 23.80
CA LYS A 590 -8.54 9.71 23.21
C LYS A 590 -7.03 9.84 22.97
N LYS A 591 -6.22 9.20 23.82
CA LYS A 591 -4.74 9.21 23.73
C LYS A 591 -4.18 8.10 22.85
N LYS A 592 -5.02 7.19 22.35
CA LYS A 592 -4.61 6.10 21.46
C LYS A 592 -4.67 6.56 20.01
N ASN A 593 -3.77 6.03 19.18
CA ASN A 593 -3.81 6.27 17.73
C ASN A 593 -4.79 5.27 17.10
N LEU A 594 -6.09 5.52 17.29
CA LEU A 594 -7.16 4.70 16.76
C LEU A 594 -7.94 5.49 15.73
N ASP A 595 -8.27 4.85 14.65
CA ASP A 595 -9.16 5.37 13.61
C ASP A 595 -10.53 4.69 13.75
N GLU A 596 -11.58 5.42 13.46
CA GLU A 596 -12.96 4.96 13.43
C GLU A 596 -13.39 4.81 11.97
N ALA A 597 -14.14 3.78 11.69
CA ALA A 597 -14.75 3.60 10.38
C ALA A 597 -16.25 3.37 10.53
N LEU A 598 -17.03 4.08 9.74
CA LEU A 598 -18.45 3.85 9.55
C LEU A 598 -18.66 3.25 8.17
N HIS A 599 -19.30 2.10 8.12
CA HIS A 599 -19.61 1.40 6.88
C HIS A 599 -21.11 1.32 6.69
N LEU A 600 -21.59 1.69 5.52
CA LEU A 600 -22.94 1.41 5.05
C LEU A 600 -22.84 0.57 3.79
N ARG A 601 -23.39 -0.64 3.83
CA ARG A 601 -23.35 -1.58 2.71
C ARG A 601 -24.74 -2.07 2.39
N THR A 602 -25.10 -2.05 1.12
CA THR A 602 -26.43 -2.45 0.65
C THR A 602 -26.29 -3.35 -0.57
N LEU A 603 -27.10 -4.40 -0.59
CA LEU A 603 -27.22 -5.32 -1.70
C LEU A 603 -28.69 -5.52 -2.06
N VAL A 604 -28.99 -5.33 -3.34
CA VAL A 604 -30.31 -5.54 -3.92
C VAL A 604 -30.19 -6.58 -5.03
N GLU A 605 -30.89 -7.68 -4.90
CA GLU A 605 -31.06 -8.70 -5.95
C GLU A 605 -32.47 -8.70 -6.48
N TYR A 606 -32.66 -9.15 -7.72
CA TYR A 606 -33.97 -9.12 -8.38
C TYR A 606 -35.02 -9.98 -7.67
N ASP A 607 -34.62 -11.16 -7.17
CA ASP A 607 -35.54 -12.17 -6.61
C ASP A 607 -35.48 -12.27 -5.08
N ARG A 608 -34.84 -11.32 -4.38
CA ARG A 608 -34.65 -11.35 -2.93
C ARG A 608 -34.94 -10.03 -2.26
N ARG A 609 -35.21 -10.09 -0.95
CA ARG A 609 -35.29 -8.86 -0.14
C ARG A 609 -33.96 -8.15 -0.12
N PRO A 610 -33.97 -6.81 -0.22
CA PRO A 610 -32.76 -6.03 -0.04
C PRO A 610 -32.09 -6.34 1.30
N TYR A 611 -30.76 -6.39 1.27
CA TYR A 611 -29.94 -6.55 2.47
C TYR A 611 -29.14 -5.25 2.70
N SER A 612 -29.04 -4.81 3.96
CA SER A 612 -28.24 -3.67 4.34
C SER A 612 -27.61 -3.88 5.71
N GLU A 613 -26.39 -3.41 5.88
CA GLU A 613 -25.64 -3.42 7.14
C GLU A 613 -24.96 -2.07 7.37
N ILE A 614 -24.80 -1.70 8.65
CA ILE A 614 -24.12 -0.47 9.09
C ILE A 614 -23.02 -0.85 10.07
#